data_6abdab1f4e99fc554e6f6fdb4ec8dd1a
#
_entry.id   6abdab1f4e99fc554e6f6fdb4ec8dd1a
#
_cell.length_a   1.000
_cell.length_b   1.000
_cell.length_c   1.000
_cell.angle_alpha   90.00
_cell.angle_beta   90.00
_cell.angle_gamma   90.00
#
_symmetry.space_group_name_H-M   'P 1'
#
loop_
_entity.id
_entity.type
_entity.pdbx_description
1 polymer ?
#
loop_
_entity_poly.entity_id
_entity_poly.type
_entity_poly.pdbx_seq_one_letter_code
_entity_poly.pdbx_strand_id
1 'polypeptide(L)'
;MATTESPAGATAIRPFTVEIPDAEVEDLRARIVATRLPEKEPVKDASQGVQLATMQALVRYWGTEYDLRRVETRLNALPQFLTEIDDLDIHFIHVKSRHENALPVILIHGWPGSIVEMLNVVGPLTDPTAYGGSVEDAFDVVIPSIPGYGFSGKPTTSGWGPDRVASASLELMKRLGYTRFVAQGGDWGAVIVDLMGVQAPPELLGIHVNMPGILPPEIAQRFAPVNVAPAPAGLSADEQRCYEDLSDVYTKGIGYAIQMLLHPQTLYGIADSPVGLAAWMVDHDARSYEDITHAFVDGRPVGNLTRDEVLDNITLTWFTNTGISSARLYHENAYGFFDAKGVSSVPVAVSVFPRELYQAPRSWTEQAYPNLIYYNVVDRGDHFAAWQEPKLFSEEVRAGFRSLR
;
A
#
# COMPACT_ATOMS: atom_id res chain seq x y z
N MET A 1 49.65 -5.01 15.38
CA MET A 1 48.88 -4.41 14.28
C MET A 1 47.58 -5.18 14.20
N ALA A 2 46.52 -4.62 14.70
CA ALA A 2 45.19 -5.21 14.63
C ALA A 2 44.61 -4.85 13.26
N THR A 3 44.42 -5.83 12.41
CA THR A 3 43.65 -5.68 11.17
C THR A 3 42.18 -5.52 11.55
N THR A 4 41.67 -4.29 11.44
CA THR A 4 40.23 -4.03 11.46
C THR A 4 39.66 -4.62 10.19
N GLU A 5 39.05 -5.80 10.28
CA GLU A 5 38.14 -6.27 9.24
C GLU A 5 36.98 -5.25 9.15
N SER A 6 36.82 -4.64 7.99
CA SER A 6 35.61 -3.88 7.65
C SER A 6 34.41 -4.83 7.76
N PRO A 7 33.28 -4.40 8.31
CA PRO A 7 32.09 -5.25 8.36
C PRO A 7 31.60 -5.48 6.93
N ALA A 8 31.92 -6.63 6.37
CA ALA A 8 31.35 -7.15 5.13
C ALA A 8 29.88 -7.56 5.40
N GLY A 9 29.01 -6.58 5.73
CA GLY A 9 27.68 -6.89 6.23
C GLY A 9 26.56 -5.94 5.77
N ALA A 10 26.82 -4.66 5.79
CA ALA A 10 25.75 -3.65 5.62
C ALA A 10 25.08 -3.64 4.23
N THR A 11 25.78 -4.02 3.16
CA THR A 11 25.24 -4.06 1.79
C THR A 11 24.81 -5.46 1.33
N ALA A 12 25.01 -6.49 2.17
CA ALA A 12 24.71 -7.88 1.82
C ALA A 12 23.19 -8.10 1.71
N ILE A 13 22.79 -8.84 0.69
CA ILE A 13 21.42 -9.36 0.57
C ILE A 13 21.38 -10.71 1.29
N ARG A 14 20.60 -10.79 2.36
CA ARG A 14 20.50 -11.94 3.25
C ARG A 14 19.15 -12.63 3.06
N PRO A 15 19.09 -13.96 2.86
CA PRO A 15 17.81 -14.68 2.86
C PRO A 15 17.04 -14.42 4.17
N PHE A 16 15.73 -14.34 4.05
CA PHE A 16 14.81 -14.15 5.18
C PHE A 16 13.70 -15.19 5.13
N THR A 17 13.33 -15.70 6.28
CA THR A 17 12.17 -16.60 6.46
C THR A 17 11.36 -16.08 7.63
N VAL A 18 10.05 -16.05 7.48
CA VAL A 18 9.13 -15.66 8.56
C VAL A 18 9.05 -16.82 9.56
N GLU A 19 9.32 -16.52 10.81
CA GLU A 19 9.18 -17.46 11.93
C GLU A 19 8.39 -16.77 13.04
N ILE A 20 7.12 -17.15 13.21
CA ILE A 20 6.26 -16.64 14.27
C ILE A 20 6.31 -17.64 15.43
N PRO A 21 6.81 -17.24 16.61
CA PRO A 21 6.87 -18.14 17.78
C PRO A 21 5.45 -18.63 18.18
N ASP A 22 5.33 -19.89 18.61
CA ASP A 22 4.05 -20.44 19.09
C ASP A 22 3.44 -19.61 20.21
N ALA A 23 4.26 -19.06 21.10
CA ALA A 23 3.82 -18.20 22.20
C ALA A 23 3.12 -16.91 21.72
N GLU A 24 3.57 -16.32 20.60
CA GLU A 24 2.93 -15.16 20.00
C GLU A 24 1.58 -15.50 19.39
N VAL A 25 1.46 -16.68 18.78
CA VAL A 25 0.20 -17.18 18.24
C VAL A 25 -0.81 -17.46 19.35
N GLU A 26 -0.35 -18.04 20.47
CA GLU A 26 -1.18 -18.31 21.65
C GLU A 26 -1.61 -17.00 22.33
N ASP A 27 -0.71 -16.02 22.45
CA ASP A 27 -1.01 -14.70 23.01
C ASP A 27 -2.06 -13.97 22.15
N LEU A 28 -1.89 -13.94 20.83
CA LEU A 28 -2.88 -13.34 19.93
C LEU A 28 -4.24 -13.99 20.11
N ARG A 29 -4.31 -15.32 20.14
CA ARG A 29 -5.57 -16.05 20.34
C ARG A 29 -6.23 -15.69 21.68
N ALA A 30 -5.43 -15.65 22.75
CA ALA A 30 -5.92 -15.29 24.09
C ALA A 30 -6.46 -13.85 24.13
N ARG A 31 -5.78 -12.89 23.48
CA ARG A 31 -6.21 -11.49 23.39
C ARG A 31 -7.51 -11.33 22.59
N ILE A 32 -7.66 -12.05 21.46
CA ILE A 32 -8.89 -12.06 20.68
C ILE A 32 -10.06 -12.54 21.53
N VAL A 33 -9.89 -13.64 22.27
CA VAL A 33 -10.93 -14.21 23.16
C VAL A 33 -11.27 -13.28 24.32
N ALA A 34 -10.27 -12.57 24.87
CA ALA A 34 -10.43 -11.65 25.99
C ALA A 34 -10.95 -10.26 25.56
N THR A 35 -11.21 -10.04 24.28
CA THR A 35 -11.65 -8.73 23.78
C THR A 35 -12.90 -8.21 24.46
N ARG A 36 -12.83 -6.98 24.94
CA ARG A 36 -13.97 -6.24 25.46
C ARG A 36 -14.50 -5.28 24.38
N LEU A 37 -15.61 -5.64 23.77
CA LEU A 37 -16.26 -4.81 22.76
C LEU A 37 -17.05 -3.66 23.41
N PRO A 38 -17.18 -2.51 22.72
CA PRO A 38 -18.02 -1.38 23.18
C PRO A 38 -19.52 -1.71 23.00
N GLU A 39 -20.35 -0.77 23.42
CA GLU A 39 -21.77 -0.74 23.09
C GLU A 39 -21.96 -0.51 21.58
N LYS A 40 -23.16 -0.86 21.11
CA LYS A 40 -23.54 -0.63 19.71
C LYS A 40 -23.67 0.86 19.43
N GLU A 41 -23.18 1.27 18.25
CA GLU A 41 -23.36 2.61 17.70
C GLU A 41 -24.85 3.00 17.62
N PRO A 42 -25.26 4.27 17.91
CA PRO A 42 -26.64 4.72 17.87
C PRO A 42 -27.13 5.05 16.45
N VAL A 43 -26.27 4.98 15.44
CA VAL A 43 -26.58 5.21 14.02
C VAL A 43 -26.85 3.89 13.30
N LYS A 44 -27.45 3.96 12.11
CA LYS A 44 -27.76 2.78 11.30
C LYS A 44 -26.71 2.48 10.21
N ASP A 45 -25.79 3.41 10.01
CA ASP A 45 -24.76 3.39 8.98
C ASP A 45 -23.35 3.48 9.61
N ALA A 46 -22.33 3.59 8.79
CA ALA A 46 -20.94 3.71 9.21
C ALA A 46 -20.49 5.18 9.46
N SER A 47 -21.42 6.13 9.64
CA SER A 47 -21.07 7.55 9.83
C SER A 47 -20.31 7.85 11.14
N GLN A 48 -20.28 6.90 12.06
CA GLN A 48 -19.47 6.95 13.30
C GLN A 48 -18.28 5.97 13.29
N GLY A 49 -17.90 5.46 12.13
CA GLY A 49 -16.82 4.49 11.97
C GLY A 49 -17.29 3.04 11.91
N VAL A 50 -16.40 2.14 12.26
CA VAL A 50 -16.61 0.69 12.14
C VAL A 50 -17.75 0.20 13.04
N GLN A 51 -18.76 -0.42 12.44
CA GLN A 51 -19.94 -0.90 13.15
C GLN A 51 -19.63 -2.13 14.03
N LEU A 52 -20.25 -2.20 15.20
CA LEU A 52 -20.08 -3.32 16.15
C LEU A 52 -20.38 -4.69 15.49
N ALA A 53 -21.38 -4.77 14.61
CA ALA A 53 -21.74 -6.02 13.94
C ALA A 53 -20.61 -6.58 13.07
N THR A 54 -19.92 -5.69 12.34
CA THR A 54 -18.75 -6.04 11.52
C THR A 54 -17.61 -6.56 12.39
N MET A 55 -17.29 -5.82 13.47
CA MET A 55 -16.24 -6.24 14.40
C MET A 55 -16.56 -7.55 15.12
N GLN A 56 -17.80 -7.78 15.52
CA GLN A 56 -18.23 -9.05 16.12
C GLN A 56 -18.05 -10.22 15.16
N ALA A 57 -18.37 -10.04 13.88
CA ALA A 57 -18.20 -11.08 12.85
C ALA A 57 -16.70 -11.34 12.59
N LEU A 58 -15.88 -10.28 12.47
CA LEU A 58 -14.43 -10.36 12.28
C LEU A 58 -13.76 -11.08 13.47
N VAL A 59 -14.00 -10.62 14.70
CA VAL A 59 -13.40 -11.18 15.93
C VAL A 59 -13.74 -12.66 16.09
N ARG A 60 -15.01 -13.02 15.84
CA ARG A 60 -15.43 -14.43 15.89
C ARG A 60 -14.66 -15.27 14.87
N TYR A 61 -14.63 -14.84 13.60
CA TYR A 61 -13.93 -15.57 12.54
C TYR A 61 -12.43 -15.68 12.81
N TRP A 62 -11.80 -14.58 13.23
CA TRP A 62 -10.37 -14.52 13.56
C TRP A 62 -9.99 -15.48 14.71
N GLY A 63 -10.84 -15.55 15.74
CA GLY A 63 -10.58 -16.38 16.92
C GLY A 63 -10.92 -17.86 16.76
N THR A 64 -11.74 -18.25 15.77
CA THR A 64 -12.28 -19.62 15.69
C THR A 64 -12.02 -20.35 14.37
N GLU A 65 -11.97 -19.66 13.25
CA GLU A 65 -11.93 -20.26 11.91
C GLU A 65 -10.65 -19.91 11.14
N TYR A 66 -10.11 -18.72 11.35
CA TYR A 66 -8.90 -18.27 10.65
C TYR A 66 -7.65 -19.00 11.17
N ASP A 67 -6.83 -19.48 10.24
CA ASP A 67 -5.51 -20.03 10.56
C ASP A 67 -4.50 -18.91 10.82
N LEU A 68 -4.13 -18.70 12.09
CA LEU A 68 -3.20 -17.67 12.52
C LEU A 68 -1.79 -17.80 11.91
N ARG A 69 -1.45 -18.96 11.31
CA ARG A 69 -0.19 -19.18 10.59
C ARG A 69 -0.31 -19.03 9.08
N ARG A 70 -1.50 -18.71 8.59
CA ARG A 70 -1.75 -18.62 7.15
C ARG A 70 -0.83 -17.58 6.47
N VAL A 71 -0.67 -16.40 7.07
CA VAL A 71 0.18 -15.35 6.51
C VAL A 71 1.65 -15.76 6.48
N GLU A 72 2.16 -16.43 7.54
CA GLU A 72 3.51 -17.01 7.59
C GLU A 72 3.72 -18.01 6.45
N THR A 73 2.78 -18.94 6.27
CA THR A 73 2.83 -19.95 5.21
C THR A 73 2.84 -19.32 3.81
N ARG A 74 2.00 -18.32 3.57
CA ARG A 74 1.92 -17.62 2.28
C ARG A 74 3.20 -16.86 1.96
N LEU A 75 3.74 -16.16 2.94
CA LEU A 75 4.98 -15.39 2.77
C LEU A 75 6.17 -16.32 2.52
N ASN A 76 6.28 -17.41 3.27
CA ASN A 76 7.37 -18.39 3.12
C ASN A 76 7.28 -19.21 1.81
N ALA A 77 6.18 -19.12 1.07
CA ALA A 77 6.09 -19.68 -0.28
C ALA A 77 6.86 -18.85 -1.32
N LEU A 78 7.31 -17.65 -0.96
CA LEU A 78 8.04 -16.73 -1.85
C LEU A 78 9.45 -16.47 -1.32
N PRO A 79 10.44 -16.23 -2.20
CA PRO A 79 11.77 -15.83 -1.79
C PRO A 79 11.77 -14.45 -1.13
N GLN A 80 12.27 -14.36 0.10
CA GLN A 80 12.34 -13.15 0.89
C GLN A 80 13.76 -12.85 1.33
N PHE A 81 14.06 -11.57 1.51
CA PHE A 81 15.40 -11.11 1.81
C PHE A 81 15.38 -9.88 2.72
N LEU A 82 16.54 -9.64 3.34
CA LEU A 82 16.86 -8.40 4.07
C LEU A 82 18.12 -7.79 3.47
N THR A 83 18.18 -6.47 3.42
CA THR A 83 19.41 -5.70 3.19
C THR A 83 19.37 -4.43 4.03
N GLU A 84 20.52 -3.99 4.54
CA GLU A 84 20.58 -2.77 5.36
C GLU A 84 20.77 -1.55 4.46
N ILE A 85 19.88 -0.58 4.51
CA ILE A 85 19.97 0.71 3.81
C ILE A 85 19.80 1.82 4.85
N ASP A 86 20.76 2.75 4.93
CA ASP A 86 20.76 3.85 5.88
C ASP A 86 20.58 3.40 7.34
N ASP A 87 21.33 2.38 7.76
CA ASP A 87 21.31 1.76 9.10
C ASP A 87 19.94 1.12 9.46
N LEU A 88 19.12 0.79 8.46
CA LEU A 88 17.83 0.15 8.64
C LEU A 88 17.71 -1.11 7.77
N ASP A 89 17.34 -2.23 8.35
CA ASP A 89 17.03 -3.45 7.60
C ASP A 89 15.77 -3.24 6.76
N ILE A 90 15.90 -3.39 5.46
CA ILE A 90 14.78 -3.37 4.49
C ILE A 90 14.46 -4.80 4.11
N HIS A 91 13.28 -5.23 4.45
CA HIS A 91 12.72 -6.51 4.04
C HIS A 91 12.09 -6.38 2.66
N PHE A 92 12.24 -7.40 1.82
CA PHE A 92 11.60 -7.45 0.51
C PHE A 92 11.40 -8.87 0.00
N ILE A 93 10.35 -9.06 -0.79
CA ILE A 93 10.12 -10.23 -1.62
C ILE A 93 10.80 -9.96 -2.97
N HIS A 94 11.51 -10.95 -3.52
CA HIS A 94 12.12 -10.84 -4.84
C HIS A 94 11.91 -12.12 -5.63
N VAL A 95 11.05 -12.06 -6.63
CA VAL A 95 10.72 -13.19 -7.51
C VAL A 95 11.15 -12.88 -8.93
N LYS A 96 12.12 -13.63 -9.42
CA LYS A 96 12.53 -13.56 -10.82
C LYS A 96 11.57 -14.34 -11.72
N SER A 97 11.26 -13.77 -12.87
CA SER A 97 10.55 -14.49 -13.92
C SER A 97 11.39 -15.65 -14.43
N ARG A 98 10.71 -16.71 -14.88
CA ARG A 98 11.33 -17.79 -15.65
C ARG A 98 11.58 -17.42 -17.12
N HIS A 99 10.97 -16.34 -17.59
CA HIS A 99 11.11 -15.85 -18.95
C HIS A 99 12.33 -14.94 -19.07
N GLU A 100 13.09 -15.12 -20.14
CA GLU A 100 14.24 -14.25 -20.44
C GLU A 100 13.77 -12.84 -20.76
N ASN A 101 14.61 -11.85 -20.46
CA ASN A 101 14.37 -10.43 -20.71
C ASN A 101 13.14 -9.85 -19.97
N ALA A 102 12.72 -10.44 -18.85
CA ALA A 102 11.69 -9.87 -17.98
C ALA A 102 12.09 -8.46 -17.54
N LEU A 103 11.13 -7.52 -17.60
CA LEU A 103 11.36 -6.15 -17.13
C LEU A 103 11.30 -6.11 -15.60
N PRO A 104 12.33 -5.66 -14.89
CA PRO A 104 12.24 -5.54 -13.44
C PRO A 104 11.23 -4.47 -13.02
N VAL A 105 10.37 -4.80 -12.06
CA VAL A 105 9.41 -3.89 -11.46
C VAL A 105 9.51 -3.92 -9.94
N ILE A 106 9.54 -2.75 -9.32
CA ILE A 106 9.33 -2.60 -7.89
C ILE A 106 7.88 -2.19 -7.64
N LEU A 107 7.19 -2.93 -6.77
CA LEU A 107 5.81 -2.67 -6.37
C LEU A 107 5.79 -2.17 -4.93
N ILE A 108 5.29 -0.97 -4.70
CA ILE A 108 5.29 -0.33 -3.39
C ILE A 108 3.86 -0.20 -2.89
N HIS A 109 3.59 -0.85 -1.74
CA HIS A 109 2.30 -0.84 -1.06
C HIS A 109 2.04 0.48 -0.31
N GLY A 110 0.90 0.57 0.38
CA GLY A 110 0.53 1.71 1.20
C GLY A 110 0.03 1.33 2.60
N TRP A 111 -0.78 2.22 3.20
CA TRP A 111 -1.43 2.02 4.48
C TRP A 111 -2.96 1.93 4.30
N PRO A 112 -3.69 1.07 5.02
CA PRO A 112 -3.25 0.09 6.02
C PRO A 112 -2.73 -1.22 5.41
N GLY A 113 -2.43 -1.23 4.12
CA GLY A 113 -1.89 -2.37 3.41
C GLY A 113 -0.46 -2.73 3.82
N SER A 114 0.03 -3.78 3.21
CA SER A 114 1.39 -4.28 3.35
C SER A 114 1.79 -5.05 2.09
N ILE A 115 2.92 -5.74 2.15
CA ILE A 115 3.32 -6.67 1.08
C ILE A 115 2.24 -7.73 0.79
N VAL A 116 1.31 -8.00 1.72
CA VAL A 116 0.22 -8.98 1.54
C VAL A 116 -0.70 -8.62 0.39
N GLU A 117 -0.99 -7.35 0.18
CA GLU A 117 -1.85 -6.91 -0.92
C GLU A 117 -1.29 -7.21 -2.31
N MET A 118 0.05 -7.36 -2.40
CA MET A 118 0.75 -7.62 -3.66
C MET A 118 0.98 -9.12 -3.94
N LEU A 119 0.70 -10.02 -2.99
CA LEU A 119 1.04 -11.45 -3.15
C LEU A 119 0.34 -12.10 -4.36
N ASN A 120 -0.89 -11.71 -4.62
CA ASN A 120 -1.70 -12.33 -5.68
C ASN A 120 -1.33 -11.83 -7.10
N VAL A 121 -0.54 -10.77 -7.23
CA VAL A 121 -0.07 -10.26 -8.52
C VAL A 121 1.30 -10.82 -8.92
N VAL A 122 2.02 -11.46 -7.98
CA VAL A 122 3.35 -12.03 -8.25
C VAL A 122 3.30 -13.04 -9.40
N GLY A 123 2.44 -14.05 -9.31
CA GLY A 123 2.29 -15.06 -10.35
C GLY A 123 1.92 -14.46 -11.73
N PRO A 124 0.82 -13.67 -11.81
CA PRO A 124 0.44 -12.99 -13.05
C PRO A 124 1.54 -12.13 -13.68
N LEU A 125 2.39 -11.48 -12.91
CA LEU A 125 3.48 -10.65 -13.44
C LEU A 125 4.73 -11.45 -13.79
N THR A 126 5.11 -12.46 -12.98
CA THR A 126 6.35 -13.23 -13.24
C THR A 126 6.18 -14.35 -14.27
N ASP A 127 4.97 -14.89 -14.42
CA ASP A 127 4.63 -15.92 -15.39
C ASP A 127 3.35 -15.59 -16.18
N PRO A 128 3.34 -14.49 -16.96
CA PRO A 128 2.13 -14.03 -17.64
C PRO A 128 1.50 -15.08 -18.55
N THR A 129 2.30 -16.03 -19.10
CA THR A 129 1.80 -17.07 -20.00
C THR A 129 0.82 -18.04 -19.33
N ALA A 130 0.95 -18.25 -18.01
CA ALA A 130 -0.01 -19.03 -17.22
C ALA A 130 -1.31 -18.26 -16.92
N TYR A 131 -1.34 -16.94 -17.18
CA TYR A 131 -2.46 -16.04 -16.87
C TYR A 131 -2.99 -15.28 -18.09
N GLY A 132 -2.78 -15.83 -19.29
CA GLY A 132 -3.34 -15.29 -20.53
C GLY A 132 -2.56 -14.09 -21.13
N GLY A 133 -1.38 -13.79 -20.62
CA GLY A 133 -0.44 -12.83 -21.21
C GLY A 133 0.60 -13.51 -22.12
N SER A 134 1.57 -12.74 -22.60
CA SER A 134 2.66 -13.20 -23.44
C SER A 134 4.01 -13.20 -22.72
N VAL A 135 5.02 -13.85 -23.30
CA VAL A 135 6.37 -13.90 -22.72
C VAL A 135 6.95 -12.49 -22.54
N GLU A 136 6.67 -11.61 -23.50
CA GLU A 136 7.13 -10.22 -23.49
C GLU A 136 6.50 -9.39 -22.36
N ASP A 137 5.41 -9.86 -21.77
CA ASP A 137 4.73 -9.19 -20.64
C ASP A 137 5.36 -9.52 -19.26
N ALA A 138 6.40 -10.35 -19.22
CA ALA A 138 6.99 -10.84 -17.98
C ALA A 138 7.76 -9.75 -17.19
N PHE A 139 7.67 -9.83 -15.86
CA PHE A 139 8.43 -8.98 -14.94
C PHE A 139 9.25 -9.80 -13.94
N ASP A 140 10.44 -9.30 -13.58
CA ASP A 140 11.04 -9.62 -12.30
C ASP A 140 10.39 -8.71 -11.25
N VAL A 141 9.86 -9.29 -10.17
CA VAL A 141 9.07 -8.56 -9.18
C VAL A 141 9.83 -8.37 -7.88
N VAL A 142 9.93 -7.12 -7.42
CA VAL A 142 10.47 -6.73 -6.11
C VAL A 142 9.38 -6.04 -5.31
N ILE A 143 9.09 -6.53 -4.09
CA ILE A 143 8.06 -5.96 -3.21
C ILE A 143 8.70 -5.67 -1.85
N PRO A 144 9.18 -4.45 -1.59
CA PRO A 144 9.71 -4.10 -0.27
C PRO A 144 8.57 -3.91 0.74
N SER A 145 8.83 -4.26 2.00
CA SER A 145 8.08 -3.67 3.12
C SER A 145 8.60 -2.25 3.33
N ILE A 146 7.72 -1.26 3.32
CA ILE A 146 8.09 0.13 3.63
C ILE A 146 8.76 0.19 5.02
N PRO A 147 9.80 1.02 5.26
CA PRO A 147 10.35 1.26 6.59
C PRO A 147 9.28 1.48 7.66
N GLY A 148 9.33 0.71 8.74
CA GLY A 148 8.30 0.73 9.78
C GLY A 148 7.08 -0.17 9.54
N TYR A 149 7.02 -0.88 8.42
CA TYR A 149 5.96 -1.84 8.06
C TYR A 149 6.53 -3.26 8.00
N GLY A 150 5.67 -4.23 8.26
CA GLY A 150 6.00 -5.65 8.11
C GLY A 150 7.31 -6.02 8.78
N PHE A 151 8.21 -6.65 8.04
CA PHE A 151 9.52 -7.10 8.57
C PHE A 151 10.67 -6.12 8.31
N SER A 152 10.42 -4.97 7.72
CA SER A 152 11.43 -3.91 7.67
C SER A 152 11.67 -3.31 9.05
N GLY A 153 12.87 -2.80 9.25
CA GLY A 153 13.25 -2.12 10.48
C GLY A 153 12.32 -0.96 10.81
N LYS A 154 12.10 -0.71 12.10
CA LYS A 154 11.35 0.44 12.59
C LYS A 154 12.30 1.60 12.78
N PRO A 155 12.12 2.73 12.07
CA PRO A 155 12.99 3.89 12.24
C PRO A 155 13.09 4.33 13.70
N THR A 156 14.32 4.50 14.18
CA THR A 156 14.62 4.99 15.55
C THR A 156 14.93 6.48 15.59
N THR A 157 15.06 7.10 14.40
CA THR A 157 15.27 8.54 14.21
C THR A 157 14.19 9.10 13.30
N SER A 158 13.89 10.39 13.41
CA SER A 158 13.05 11.11 12.44
C SER A 158 13.73 11.23 11.07
N GLY A 159 12.97 11.64 10.05
CA GLY A 159 13.46 11.85 8.69
C GLY A 159 13.28 10.65 7.76
N TRP A 160 12.50 9.63 8.14
CA TRP A 160 12.09 8.54 7.27
C TRP A 160 10.73 8.82 6.59
N GLY A 161 10.63 10.02 5.99
CA GLY A 161 9.49 10.39 5.16
C GLY A 161 9.52 9.75 3.77
N PRO A 162 8.50 10.01 2.94
CA PRO A 162 8.37 9.42 1.61
C PRO A 162 9.58 9.64 0.69
N ASP A 163 10.26 10.78 0.78
CA ASP A 163 11.48 11.06 0.01
C ASP A 163 12.60 10.08 0.30
N ARG A 164 12.85 9.80 1.58
CA ARG A 164 13.90 8.87 1.98
C ARG A 164 13.52 7.44 1.63
N VAL A 165 12.24 7.08 1.75
CA VAL A 165 11.73 5.78 1.33
C VAL A 165 11.90 5.60 -0.19
N ALA A 166 11.65 6.66 -0.99
CA ALA A 166 11.90 6.64 -2.42
C ALA A 166 13.39 6.40 -2.74
N SER A 167 14.29 7.12 -2.07
CA SER A 167 15.73 6.94 -2.22
C SER A 167 16.20 5.54 -1.81
N ALA A 168 15.67 5.00 -0.71
CA ALA A 168 15.98 3.64 -0.28
C ALA A 168 15.47 2.58 -1.27
N SER A 169 14.31 2.82 -1.90
CA SER A 169 13.75 1.94 -2.93
C SER A 169 14.60 1.93 -4.20
N LEU A 170 15.13 3.09 -4.63
CA LEU A 170 16.07 3.19 -5.73
C LEU A 170 17.40 2.48 -5.42
N GLU A 171 17.92 2.65 -4.21
CA GLU A 171 19.14 1.96 -3.76
C GLU A 171 18.92 0.44 -3.70
N LEU A 172 17.76 -0.04 -3.27
CA LEU A 172 17.42 -1.46 -3.28
C LEU A 172 17.51 -2.05 -4.69
N MET A 173 16.92 -1.41 -5.69
CA MET A 173 16.97 -1.87 -7.08
C MET A 173 18.39 -1.90 -7.62
N LYS A 174 19.20 -0.91 -7.28
CA LYS A 174 20.61 -0.85 -7.64
C LYS A 174 21.41 -1.99 -6.99
N ARG A 175 21.19 -2.30 -5.71
CA ARG A 175 21.85 -3.44 -5.01
C ARG A 175 21.48 -4.79 -5.61
N LEU A 176 20.28 -4.93 -6.12
CA LEU A 176 19.84 -6.11 -6.86
C LEU A 176 20.48 -6.23 -8.25
N GLY A 177 21.27 -5.22 -8.67
CA GLY A 177 21.98 -5.20 -9.94
C GLY A 177 21.13 -4.77 -11.14
N TYR A 178 19.97 -4.21 -10.91
CA TYR A 178 19.09 -3.74 -11.96
C TYR A 178 19.56 -2.37 -12.49
N THR A 179 19.95 -2.33 -13.76
CA THR A 179 20.35 -1.12 -14.48
C THR A 179 19.21 -0.51 -15.30
N ARG A 180 18.09 -1.20 -15.39
CA ARG A 180 16.85 -0.77 -16.02
C ARG A 180 15.69 -1.37 -15.24
N PHE A 181 14.73 -0.56 -14.79
CA PHE A 181 13.54 -1.04 -14.09
C PHE A 181 12.40 -0.01 -14.17
N VAL A 182 11.21 -0.43 -13.78
CA VAL A 182 10.02 0.41 -13.62
C VAL A 182 9.50 0.31 -12.19
N ALA A 183 8.72 1.31 -11.77
CA ALA A 183 8.16 1.33 -10.43
C ALA A 183 6.63 1.49 -10.48
N GLN A 184 5.92 0.79 -9.60
CA GLN A 184 4.47 0.87 -9.46
C GLN A 184 4.10 1.13 -8.00
N GLY A 185 3.07 1.96 -7.76
CA GLY A 185 2.54 2.23 -6.42
C GLY A 185 1.10 2.72 -6.40
N GLY A 186 0.42 2.41 -5.33
CA GLY A 186 -0.87 2.95 -4.92
C GLY A 186 -0.77 3.53 -3.52
N ASP A 187 -1.69 4.37 -3.07
CA ASP A 187 -1.66 5.00 -1.74
C ASP A 187 -0.30 5.68 -1.45
N TRP A 188 0.35 5.40 -0.31
CA TRP A 188 1.73 5.86 -0.05
C TRP A 188 2.72 5.38 -1.10
N GLY A 189 2.50 4.19 -1.65
CA GLY A 189 3.31 3.69 -2.77
C GLY A 189 3.26 4.62 -3.98
N ALA A 190 2.10 5.25 -4.27
CA ALA A 190 1.99 6.23 -5.36
C ALA A 190 2.82 7.48 -5.08
N VAL A 191 2.78 8.00 -3.85
CA VAL A 191 3.60 9.16 -3.44
C VAL A 191 5.10 8.83 -3.53
N ILE A 192 5.50 7.66 -3.02
CA ILE A 192 6.90 7.20 -3.04
C ILE A 192 7.39 7.02 -4.49
N VAL A 193 6.59 6.40 -5.34
CA VAL A 193 6.94 6.17 -6.76
C VAL A 193 7.00 7.48 -7.54
N ASP A 194 6.10 8.43 -7.27
CA ASP A 194 6.18 9.77 -7.84
C ASP A 194 7.50 10.48 -7.46
N LEU A 195 7.89 10.39 -6.19
CA LEU A 195 9.17 10.93 -5.71
C LEU A 195 10.40 10.20 -6.30
N MET A 196 10.31 8.89 -6.57
CA MET A 196 11.34 8.19 -7.36
C MET A 196 11.44 8.78 -8.77
N GLY A 197 10.30 9.08 -9.39
CA GLY A 197 10.23 9.73 -10.69
C GLY A 197 10.77 11.16 -10.68
N VAL A 198 10.60 11.92 -9.60
CA VAL A 198 11.20 13.26 -9.40
C VAL A 198 12.71 13.16 -9.27
N GLN A 199 13.24 12.15 -8.57
CA GLN A 199 14.70 11.89 -8.49
C GLN A 199 15.26 11.44 -9.84
N ALA A 200 14.45 10.79 -10.67
CA ALA A 200 14.71 10.42 -12.06
C ALA A 200 16.11 9.82 -12.33
N PRO A 201 16.56 8.78 -11.61
CA PRO A 201 17.82 8.14 -11.95
C PRO A 201 17.72 7.49 -13.34
N PRO A 202 18.83 7.40 -14.09
CA PRO A 202 18.81 6.90 -15.47
C PRO A 202 18.33 5.44 -15.61
N GLU A 203 18.37 4.68 -14.53
CA GLU A 203 17.90 3.29 -14.48
C GLU A 203 16.37 3.19 -14.40
N LEU A 204 15.66 4.22 -13.92
CA LEU A 204 14.20 4.24 -13.81
C LEU A 204 13.58 4.65 -15.15
N LEU A 205 13.01 3.67 -15.85
CA LEU A 205 12.45 3.86 -17.20
C LEU A 205 11.07 4.53 -17.18
N GLY A 206 10.30 4.35 -16.12
CA GLY A 206 8.97 4.91 -15.98
C GLY A 206 8.30 4.47 -14.69
N ILE A 207 7.19 5.12 -14.40
CA ILE A 207 6.36 4.83 -13.21
C ILE A 207 4.92 4.53 -13.63
N HIS A 208 4.22 3.72 -12.82
CA HIS A 208 2.79 3.48 -12.90
C HIS A 208 2.14 3.76 -11.54
N VAL A 209 1.06 4.51 -11.54
CA VAL A 209 0.30 4.81 -10.31
C VAL A 209 -1.19 4.57 -10.52
N ASN A 210 -1.85 4.01 -9.52
CA ASN A 210 -3.31 3.82 -9.52
C ASN A 210 -4.06 4.82 -8.64
N MET A 211 -3.34 5.63 -7.85
CA MET A 211 -3.88 6.78 -7.13
C MET A 211 -2.87 7.93 -7.24
N PRO A 212 -2.78 8.62 -8.40
CA PRO A 212 -1.86 9.74 -8.52
C PRO A 212 -2.27 10.86 -7.56
N GLY A 213 -1.43 11.12 -6.55
CA GLY A 213 -1.70 12.13 -5.52
C GLY A 213 -1.48 13.56 -6.02
N ILE A 214 -2.11 13.93 -7.12
CA ILE A 214 -1.91 15.20 -7.83
C ILE A 214 -3.20 16.01 -7.90
N LEU A 215 -3.14 17.23 -7.41
CA LEU A 215 -4.21 18.23 -7.58
C LEU A 215 -3.61 19.48 -8.21
N PRO A 216 -4.34 20.16 -9.12
CA PRO A 216 -3.96 21.51 -9.53
C PRO A 216 -3.86 22.41 -8.28
N PRO A 217 -2.86 23.33 -8.22
CA PRO A 217 -2.63 24.14 -7.02
C PRO A 217 -3.85 24.92 -6.55
N GLU A 218 -4.66 25.43 -7.48
CA GLU A 218 -5.90 26.17 -7.19
C GLU A 218 -7.00 25.26 -6.63
N ILE A 219 -6.94 23.95 -6.89
CA ILE A 219 -7.82 22.94 -6.32
C ILE A 219 -7.28 22.51 -4.96
N ALA A 220 -6.00 22.19 -4.84
CA ALA A 220 -5.36 21.74 -3.61
C ALA A 220 -5.59 22.73 -2.44
N GLN A 221 -5.51 24.03 -2.70
CA GLN A 221 -5.74 25.08 -1.71
C GLN A 221 -7.15 25.09 -1.10
N ARG A 222 -8.11 24.39 -1.71
CA ARG A 222 -9.50 24.31 -1.23
C ARG A 222 -9.74 23.18 -0.25
N PHE A 223 -8.77 22.28 -0.11
CA PHE A 223 -8.84 21.11 0.75
C PHE A 223 -8.02 21.34 2.02
N ALA A 224 -8.71 21.46 3.14
CA ALA A 224 -8.08 21.38 4.46
C ALA A 224 -8.78 20.26 5.25
N PRO A 225 -8.07 19.57 6.14
CA PRO A 225 -8.67 18.52 6.96
C PRO A 225 -9.96 18.98 7.62
N VAL A 226 -11.04 18.22 7.46
CA VAL A 226 -12.41 18.45 7.93
C VAL A 226 -13.07 19.77 7.45
N ASN A 227 -12.41 20.48 6.55
CA ASN A 227 -12.96 21.74 6.01
C ASN A 227 -12.59 21.90 4.54
N VAL A 228 -13.54 21.68 3.66
CA VAL A 228 -13.38 21.80 2.20
C VAL A 228 -14.20 22.98 1.70
N ALA A 229 -13.57 23.88 0.94
CA ALA A 229 -14.28 24.99 0.30
C ALA A 229 -15.22 24.46 -0.81
N PRO A 230 -16.27 25.20 -1.22
CA PRO A 230 -17.10 24.81 -2.36
C PRO A 230 -16.29 24.63 -3.65
N ALA A 231 -16.70 23.71 -4.52
CA ALA A 231 -16.07 23.51 -5.82
C ALA A 231 -16.03 24.82 -6.63
N PRO A 232 -14.93 25.13 -7.31
CA PRO A 232 -14.88 26.31 -8.16
C PRO A 232 -15.80 26.15 -9.37
N ALA A 233 -16.25 27.29 -9.94
CA ALA A 233 -16.99 27.27 -11.19
C ALA A 233 -16.07 26.85 -12.36
N GLY A 234 -16.66 26.18 -13.36
CA GLY A 234 -15.97 25.85 -14.61
C GLY A 234 -15.32 24.49 -14.65
N LEU A 235 -15.45 23.67 -13.61
CA LEU A 235 -15.03 22.27 -13.65
C LEU A 235 -15.85 21.48 -14.68
N SER A 236 -15.20 20.58 -15.40
CA SER A 236 -15.88 19.55 -16.20
C SER A 236 -16.66 18.58 -15.30
N ALA A 237 -17.51 17.76 -15.88
CA ALA A 237 -18.28 16.78 -15.12
C ALA A 237 -17.39 15.77 -14.37
N ASP A 238 -16.26 15.38 -14.96
CA ASP A 238 -15.31 14.46 -14.35
C ASP A 238 -14.55 15.11 -13.20
N GLU A 239 -14.10 16.34 -13.39
CA GLU A 239 -13.44 17.14 -12.35
C GLU A 239 -14.37 17.44 -11.18
N GLN A 240 -15.64 17.74 -11.47
CA GLN A 240 -16.65 17.99 -10.44
C GLN A 240 -16.88 16.73 -9.59
N ARG A 241 -17.07 15.56 -10.22
CA ARG A 241 -17.20 14.28 -9.49
C ARG A 241 -15.98 14.00 -8.62
N CYS A 242 -14.79 14.15 -9.19
CA CYS A 242 -13.55 13.95 -8.46
C CYS A 242 -13.44 14.89 -7.25
N TYR A 243 -13.82 16.16 -7.42
CA TYR A 243 -13.85 17.15 -6.35
C TYR A 243 -14.82 16.73 -5.22
N GLU A 244 -16.02 16.28 -5.58
CA GLU A 244 -17.04 15.83 -4.63
C GLU A 244 -16.59 14.57 -3.87
N ASP A 245 -16.08 13.55 -4.56
CA ASP A 245 -15.53 12.33 -3.94
C ASP A 245 -14.40 12.66 -2.95
N LEU A 246 -13.47 13.51 -3.37
CA LEU A 246 -12.36 13.92 -2.51
C LEU A 246 -12.84 14.79 -1.33
N SER A 247 -13.89 15.62 -1.54
CA SER A 247 -14.51 16.38 -0.44
C SER A 247 -15.10 15.47 0.62
N ASP A 248 -15.71 14.37 0.22
CA ASP A 248 -16.23 13.37 1.15
C ASP A 248 -15.11 12.70 1.94
N VAL A 249 -13.99 12.34 1.30
CA VAL A 249 -12.79 11.83 1.99
C VAL A 249 -12.31 12.83 3.05
N TYR A 250 -12.10 14.09 2.68
CA TYR A 250 -11.57 15.12 3.59
C TYR A 250 -12.51 15.50 4.73
N THR A 251 -13.83 15.42 4.52
CA THR A 251 -14.81 15.83 5.52
C THR A 251 -15.31 14.70 6.40
N LYS A 252 -15.25 13.44 5.92
CA LYS A 252 -15.87 12.29 6.58
C LYS A 252 -14.88 11.14 6.87
N GLY A 253 -13.86 10.93 6.01
CA GLY A 253 -13.01 9.75 6.03
C GLY A 253 -11.59 9.96 6.55
N ILE A 254 -11.09 11.20 6.64
CA ILE A 254 -9.66 11.48 6.88
C ILE A 254 -9.22 11.39 8.35
N GLY A 255 -10.12 11.05 9.28
CA GLY A 255 -9.85 11.11 10.72
C GLY A 255 -8.62 10.31 11.16
N TYR A 256 -8.43 9.10 10.63
CA TYR A 256 -7.28 8.24 10.91
C TYR A 256 -5.96 8.90 10.47
N ALA A 257 -5.95 9.49 9.28
CA ALA A 257 -4.76 10.11 8.72
C ALA A 257 -4.34 11.35 9.50
N ILE A 258 -5.30 12.16 9.97
CA ILE A 258 -5.03 13.33 10.83
C ILE A 258 -4.42 12.88 12.17
N GLN A 259 -4.96 11.83 12.78
CA GLN A 259 -4.42 11.30 14.03
C GLN A 259 -2.97 10.81 13.84
N MET A 260 -2.69 10.10 12.74
CA MET A 260 -1.36 9.62 12.43
C MET A 260 -0.39 10.74 12.03
N LEU A 261 -0.89 11.76 11.34
CA LEU A 261 -0.12 12.96 11.00
C LEU A 261 0.32 13.74 12.24
N LEU A 262 -0.58 13.96 13.19
CA LEU A 262 -0.31 14.85 14.31
C LEU A 262 0.31 14.13 15.52
N HIS A 263 -0.21 12.96 15.89
CA HIS A 263 0.15 12.27 17.11
C HIS A 263 0.17 10.73 16.97
N PRO A 264 1.01 10.16 16.07
CA PRO A 264 1.04 8.71 15.83
C PRO A 264 1.37 7.91 17.11
N GLN A 265 2.26 8.43 17.96
CA GLN A 265 2.66 7.74 19.18
C GLN A 265 1.53 7.59 20.21
N THR A 266 0.46 8.37 20.12
CA THR A 266 -0.70 8.26 21.03
C THR A 266 -1.51 6.99 20.81
N LEU A 267 -1.31 6.28 19.70
CA LEU A 267 -2.06 5.09 19.31
C LEU A 267 -1.65 3.80 20.09
N TYR A 268 -1.29 3.90 21.37
CA TYR A 268 -0.92 2.73 22.19
C TYR A 268 -1.95 1.62 22.17
N GLY A 269 -3.24 1.95 22.04
CA GLY A 269 -4.31 0.97 22.02
C GLY A 269 -4.23 -0.01 20.86
N ILE A 270 -3.70 0.40 19.68
CA ILE A 270 -3.53 -0.49 18.54
C ILE A 270 -2.28 -1.38 18.65
N ALA A 271 -1.35 -1.06 19.54
CA ALA A 271 -0.21 -1.91 19.85
C ALA A 271 -0.54 -2.94 20.95
N ASP A 272 -1.56 -2.69 21.76
CA ASP A 272 -1.95 -3.55 22.89
C ASP A 272 -3.18 -4.42 22.60
N SER A 273 -4.07 -3.99 21.70
CA SER A 273 -5.30 -4.70 21.34
C SER A 273 -5.29 -5.11 19.87
N PRO A 274 -5.27 -6.42 19.54
CA PRO A 274 -5.38 -6.86 18.15
C PRO A 274 -6.70 -6.43 17.52
N VAL A 275 -7.79 -6.43 18.28
CA VAL A 275 -9.10 -5.97 17.79
C VAL A 275 -9.17 -4.46 17.66
N GLY A 276 -8.47 -3.72 18.51
CA GLY A 276 -8.28 -2.26 18.34
C GLY A 276 -7.50 -1.94 17.07
N LEU A 277 -6.43 -2.71 16.78
CA LEU A 277 -5.68 -2.59 15.53
C LEU A 277 -6.58 -2.92 14.33
N ALA A 278 -7.33 -4.03 14.38
CA ALA A 278 -8.24 -4.40 13.31
C ALA A 278 -9.26 -3.31 13.02
N ALA A 279 -9.92 -2.77 14.05
CA ALA A 279 -10.88 -1.67 13.90
C ALA A 279 -10.24 -0.43 13.26
N TRP A 280 -9.01 -0.09 13.68
CA TRP A 280 -8.27 1.04 13.13
C TRP A 280 -7.93 0.86 11.64
N MET A 281 -7.51 -0.35 11.24
CA MET A 281 -7.12 -0.64 9.86
C MET A 281 -8.32 -0.71 8.91
N VAL A 282 -9.45 -1.28 9.35
CA VAL A 282 -10.63 -1.42 8.49
C VAL A 282 -11.44 -0.14 8.34
N ASP A 283 -11.17 0.90 9.15
CA ASP A 283 -11.80 2.24 9.07
C ASP A 283 -11.07 3.17 8.08
N HIS A 284 -10.31 2.62 7.14
CA HIS A 284 -9.52 3.42 6.21
C HIS A 284 -10.39 4.26 5.28
N ASP A 285 -11.35 3.65 4.61
CA ASP A 285 -12.28 4.32 3.71
C ASP A 285 -13.64 3.62 3.66
N ALA A 286 -14.68 4.38 3.33
CA ALA A 286 -16.05 3.88 3.37
C ALA A 286 -16.32 2.74 2.36
N ARG A 287 -15.64 2.75 1.20
CA ARG A 287 -15.87 1.77 0.13
C ARG A 287 -15.20 0.44 0.46
N SER A 288 -13.93 0.48 0.86
CA SER A 288 -13.22 -0.73 1.32
C SER A 288 -13.85 -1.30 2.59
N TYR A 289 -14.31 -0.44 3.51
CA TYR A 289 -15.05 -0.87 4.70
C TYR A 289 -16.37 -1.59 4.35
N GLU A 290 -17.12 -1.09 3.37
CA GLU A 290 -18.33 -1.75 2.87
C GLU A 290 -18.01 -3.16 2.35
N ASP A 291 -16.98 -3.31 1.53
CA ASP A 291 -16.57 -4.58 0.95
C ASP A 291 -16.08 -5.57 2.04
N ILE A 292 -15.33 -5.08 3.03
CA ILE A 292 -14.92 -5.87 4.21
C ILE A 292 -16.16 -6.30 5.02
N THR A 293 -17.13 -5.42 5.20
CA THR A 293 -18.38 -5.75 5.89
C THR A 293 -19.14 -6.85 5.15
N HIS A 294 -19.27 -6.76 3.82
CA HIS A 294 -19.87 -7.83 3.02
C HIS A 294 -19.15 -9.17 3.17
N ALA A 295 -17.82 -9.16 3.20
CA ALA A 295 -17.05 -10.38 3.42
C ALA A 295 -17.33 -11.02 4.81
N PHE A 296 -17.32 -10.22 5.88
CA PHE A 296 -17.45 -10.74 7.24
C PHE A 296 -18.89 -11.00 7.68
N VAL A 297 -19.81 -10.10 7.38
CA VAL A 297 -21.22 -10.19 7.85
C VAL A 297 -22.04 -11.03 6.91
N ASP A 298 -21.94 -10.81 5.59
CA ASP A 298 -22.78 -11.49 4.60
C ASP A 298 -22.14 -12.75 4.03
N GLY A 299 -20.84 -12.98 4.27
CA GLY A 299 -20.08 -14.07 3.67
C GLY A 299 -19.88 -13.91 2.15
N ARG A 300 -19.91 -12.69 1.65
CA ARG A 300 -19.84 -12.34 0.21
C ARG A 300 -18.64 -11.44 -0.06
N PRO A 301 -17.46 -12.00 -0.31
CA PRO A 301 -16.30 -11.20 -0.67
C PRO A 301 -16.52 -10.46 -2.00
N VAL A 302 -15.99 -9.25 -2.11
CA VAL A 302 -15.93 -8.48 -3.35
C VAL A 302 -14.58 -8.72 -4.01
N GLY A 303 -14.59 -9.22 -5.24
CA GLY A 303 -13.36 -9.67 -5.89
C GLY A 303 -12.61 -10.69 -5.05
N ASN A 304 -11.32 -10.50 -4.87
CA ASN A 304 -10.45 -11.39 -4.08
C ASN A 304 -10.34 -10.97 -2.58
N LEU A 305 -11.06 -9.94 -2.15
CA LEU A 305 -10.98 -9.42 -0.77
C LEU A 305 -11.80 -10.31 0.19
N THR A 306 -11.28 -11.51 0.46
CA THR A 306 -11.90 -12.48 1.38
C THR A 306 -11.59 -12.15 2.84
N ARG A 307 -12.29 -12.79 3.78
CA ARG A 307 -12.00 -12.70 5.23
C ARG A 307 -10.54 -13.04 5.53
N ASP A 308 -10.03 -14.10 4.90
CA ASP A 308 -8.65 -14.55 5.10
C ASP A 308 -7.64 -13.54 4.57
N GLU A 309 -7.90 -12.95 3.40
CA GLU A 309 -7.03 -11.91 2.84
C GLU A 309 -6.94 -10.70 3.78
N VAL A 310 -8.06 -10.21 4.27
CA VAL A 310 -8.11 -9.09 5.23
C VAL A 310 -7.37 -9.44 6.51
N LEU A 311 -7.60 -10.64 7.06
CA LEU A 311 -6.95 -11.07 8.29
C LEU A 311 -5.46 -11.37 8.13
N ASP A 312 -4.99 -11.80 6.97
CA ASP A 312 -3.55 -11.92 6.71
C ASP A 312 -2.82 -10.60 6.95
N ASN A 313 -3.38 -9.50 6.42
CA ASN A 313 -2.78 -8.18 6.57
C ASN A 313 -2.81 -7.66 8.02
N ILE A 314 -3.95 -7.80 8.69
CA ILE A 314 -4.11 -7.41 10.10
C ILE A 314 -3.19 -8.25 10.98
N THR A 315 -3.15 -9.57 10.76
CA THR A 315 -2.34 -10.51 11.53
C THR A 315 -0.85 -10.28 11.35
N LEU A 316 -0.40 -9.98 10.12
CA LEU A 316 0.98 -9.56 9.86
C LEU A 316 1.34 -8.29 10.64
N THR A 317 0.50 -7.27 10.57
CA THR A 317 0.72 -5.98 11.27
C THR A 317 0.77 -6.18 12.78
N TRP A 318 -0.05 -7.08 13.32
CA TRP A 318 -0.04 -7.44 14.73
C TRP A 318 1.27 -8.14 15.13
N PHE A 319 1.64 -9.23 14.46
CA PHE A 319 2.85 -10.01 14.82
C PHE A 319 4.14 -9.20 14.67
N THR A 320 4.20 -8.29 13.73
CA THR A 320 5.34 -7.40 13.58
C THR A 320 5.28 -6.17 14.49
N ASN A 321 4.13 -5.95 15.17
CA ASN A 321 3.86 -4.77 16.00
C ASN A 321 4.17 -3.47 15.26
N THR A 322 3.70 -3.35 14.02
CA THR A 322 4.00 -2.21 13.14
C THR A 322 2.86 -1.20 13.03
N GLY A 323 1.79 -1.32 13.82
CA GLY A 323 0.68 -0.38 13.80
C GLY A 323 1.09 1.08 14.03
N ILE A 324 1.96 1.34 15.03
CA ILE A 324 2.44 2.70 15.32
C ILE A 324 3.59 3.11 14.41
N SER A 325 4.54 2.21 14.12
CA SER A 325 5.68 2.56 13.28
C SER A 325 5.27 2.88 11.84
N SER A 326 4.27 2.20 11.30
CA SER A 326 3.69 2.52 10.00
C SER A 326 2.97 3.88 9.99
N ALA A 327 2.27 4.22 11.08
CA ALA A 327 1.61 5.52 11.24
C ALA A 327 2.57 6.71 11.19
N ARG A 328 3.85 6.51 11.55
CA ARG A 328 4.86 7.59 11.52
C ARG A 328 5.16 8.09 10.11
N LEU A 329 4.91 7.32 9.07
CA LEU A 329 5.07 7.77 7.68
C LEU A 329 4.18 8.99 7.39
N TYR A 330 2.96 9.02 7.95
CA TYR A 330 2.08 10.20 7.89
C TYR A 330 2.69 11.43 8.58
N HIS A 331 3.29 11.22 9.75
CA HIS A 331 3.92 12.31 10.53
C HIS A 331 5.19 12.86 9.85
N GLU A 332 5.97 12.00 9.22
CA GLU A 332 7.21 12.33 8.54
C GLU A 332 6.98 12.89 7.12
N ASN A 333 5.74 12.86 6.64
CA ASN A 333 5.40 13.41 5.34
C ASN A 333 5.44 14.94 5.34
N ALA A 334 6.30 15.51 4.52
CA ALA A 334 6.45 16.95 4.39
C ALA A 334 5.46 17.60 3.40
N TYR A 335 4.65 16.79 2.72
CA TYR A 335 3.69 17.21 1.68
C TYR A 335 2.26 17.17 2.19
N GLY A 336 1.33 17.82 1.48
CA GLY A 336 -0.10 17.56 1.63
C GLY A 336 -0.44 16.13 1.19
N PHE A 337 -1.63 15.60 1.58
CA PHE A 337 -2.03 14.24 1.22
C PHE A 337 -2.09 14.02 -0.30
N PHE A 338 -2.47 15.04 -1.06
CA PHE A 338 -2.57 15.01 -2.52
C PHE A 338 -1.76 16.17 -3.13
N ASP A 339 -0.54 16.36 -2.68
CA ASP A 339 0.38 17.40 -3.18
C ASP A 339 1.63 16.73 -3.80
N ALA A 340 1.41 15.80 -4.71
CA ALA A 340 2.47 15.21 -5.49
C ALA A 340 3.08 16.26 -6.43
N LYS A 341 4.42 16.20 -6.64
CA LYS A 341 5.14 17.22 -7.39
C LYS A 341 4.94 17.13 -8.90
N GLY A 342 4.33 16.04 -9.39
CA GLY A 342 4.29 15.72 -10.80
C GLY A 342 5.68 15.35 -11.34
N VAL A 343 5.73 14.39 -12.26
CA VAL A 343 6.98 13.91 -12.86
C VAL A 343 7.09 14.43 -14.28
N SER A 344 8.09 15.25 -14.56
CA SER A 344 8.27 15.87 -15.87
C SER A 344 9.21 15.10 -16.82
N SER A 345 10.15 14.32 -16.30
CA SER A 345 11.22 13.68 -17.08
C SER A 345 11.00 12.18 -17.31
N VAL A 346 10.32 11.51 -16.39
CA VAL A 346 10.10 10.07 -16.44
C VAL A 346 8.72 9.77 -17.08
N PRO A 347 8.61 8.79 -17.99
CA PRO A 347 7.32 8.31 -18.49
C PRO A 347 6.39 7.87 -17.37
N VAL A 348 5.12 8.31 -17.42
CA VAL A 348 4.12 8.02 -16.39
C VAL A 348 2.95 7.26 -17.00
N ALA A 349 2.55 6.16 -16.36
CA ALA A 349 1.33 5.44 -16.64
C ALA A 349 0.34 5.60 -15.48
N VAL A 350 -0.94 5.74 -15.77
CA VAL A 350 -1.99 5.90 -14.75
C VAL A 350 -3.16 4.96 -15.06
N SER A 351 -3.59 4.19 -14.05
CA SER A 351 -4.82 3.42 -14.08
C SER A 351 -5.76 3.92 -13.00
N VAL A 352 -6.97 4.34 -13.37
CA VAL A 352 -7.97 4.88 -12.45
C VAL A 352 -9.01 3.80 -12.14
N PHE A 353 -9.10 3.40 -10.88
CA PHE A 353 -10.12 2.46 -10.41
C PHE A 353 -11.35 3.21 -9.92
N PRO A 354 -12.58 2.76 -10.26
CA PRO A 354 -13.80 3.57 -10.07
C PRO A 354 -14.22 3.76 -8.62
N ARG A 355 -13.66 2.98 -7.70
CA ARG A 355 -13.93 3.10 -6.26
C ARG A 355 -12.71 3.55 -5.45
N GLU A 356 -11.69 4.09 -6.12
CA GLU A 356 -10.52 4.69 -5.48
C GLU A 356 -10.91 5.99 -4.73
N LEU A 357 -10.19 6.32 -3.66
CA LEU A 357 -10.38 7.55 -2.87
C LEU A 357 -10.25 8.80 -3.74
N TYR A 358 -9.33 8.79 -4.66
CA TYR A 358 -9.04 9.86 -5.60
C TYR A 358 -8.96 9.33 -7.03
N GLN A 359 -9.99 9.57 -7.79
CA GLN A 359 -10.09 9.20 -9.20
C GLN A 359 -9.61 10.37 -10.06
N ALA A 360 -8.29 10.54 -10.19
CA ALA A 360 -7.71 11.68 -10.89
C ALA A 360 -8.27 11.84 -12.32
N PRO A 361 -8.92 12.98 -12.67
CA PRO A 361 -9.39 13.23 -14.02
C PRO A 361 -8.21 13.32 -14.98
N ARG A 362 -8.44 12.91 -16.24
CA ARG A 362 -7.40 12.94 -17.26
C ARG A 362 -6.79 14.34 -17.43
N SER A 363 -7.62 15.38 -17.39
CA SER A 363 -7.17 16.77 -17.52
C SER A 363 -6.16 17.18 -16.46
N TRP A 364 -6.39 16.82 -15.19
CA TRP A 364 -5.45 17.09 -14.10
C TRP A 364 -4.20 16.21 -14.17
N THR A 365 -4.38 14.96 -14.60
CA THR A 365 -3.29 14.01 -14.79
C THR A 365 -2.33 14.48 -15.89
N GLU A 366 -2.84 14.92 -17.05
CA GLU A 366 -2.03 15.46 -18.15
C GLU A 366 -1.34 16.78 -17.78
N GLN A 367 -1.97 17.60 -16.93
CA GLN A 367 -1.34 18.82 -16.42
C GLN A 367 -0.14 18.51 -15.49
N ALA A 368 -0.28 17.49 -14.62
CA ALA A 368 0.77 17.12 -13.68
C ALA A 368 1.89 16.28 -14.32
N TYR A 369 1.56 15.42 -15.29
CA TYR A 369 2.49 14.51 -15.95
C TYR A 369 2.61 14.78 -17.45
N PRO A 370 3.47 15.72 -17.87
CA PRO A 370 3.65 16.05 -19.29
C PRO A 370 4.11 14.86 -20.15
N ASN A 371 4.76 13.86 -19.54
CA ASN A 371 5.17 12.61 -20.21
C ASN A 371 4.23 11.44 -19.86
N LEU A 372 2.93 11.68 -19.93
CA LEU A 372 1.91 10.65 -19.71
C LEU A 372 1.85 9.70 -20.91
N ILE A 373 2.28 8.44 -20.73
CA ILE A 373 2.34 7.43 -21.81
C ILE A 373 1.13 6.49 -21.82
N TYR A 374 0.39 6.42 -20.71
CA TYR A 374 -0.79 5.57 -20.55
C TYR A 374 -1.75 6.21 -19.55
N TYR A 375 -3.03 6.20 -19.89
CA TYR A 375 -4.11 6.57 -18.98
C TYR A 375 -5.34 5.73 -19.30
N ASN A 376 -5.80 4.97 -18.33
CA ASN A 376 -6.99 4.14 -18.47
C ASN A 376 -7.90 4.27 -17.24
N VAL A 377 -9.21 4.33 -17.47
CA VAL A 377 -10.24 4.22 -16.44
C VAL A 377 -10.84 2.83 -16.58
N VAL A 378 -10.62 1.99 -15.58
CA VAL A 378 -11.14 0.62 -15.56
C VAL A 378 -12.58 0.57 -15.07
N ASP A 379 -13.24 -0.59 -15.21
CA ASP A 379 -14.67 -0.75 -14.93
C ASP A 379 -14.98 -1.25 -13.51
N ARG A 380 -13.98 -1.68 -12.75
CA ARG A 380 -14.12 -2.22 -11.39
C ARG A 380 -12.83 -2.09 -10.58
N GLY A 381 -12.94 -2.36 -9.29
CA GLY A 381 -11.85 -2.26 -8.31
C GLY A 381 -11.92 -0.98 -7.50
N ASP A 382 -11.27 -1.00 -6.35
CA ASP A 382 -11.23 0.08 -5.37
C ASP A 382 -9.79 0.47 -5.01
N HIS A 383 -9.60 1.04 -3.82
CA HIS A 383 -8.31 1.46 -3.28
C HIS A 383 -7.28 0.32 -3.25
N PHE A 384 -7.67 -0.88 -2.87
CA PHE A 384 -6.81 -2.06 -2.80
C PHE A 384 -6.84 -2.88 -4.10
N ALA A 385 -6.69 -2.22 -5.25
CA ALA A 385 -6.85 -2.81 -6.57
C ALA A 385 -6.02 -4.07 -6.81
N ALA A 386 -4.75 -4.09 -6.37
CA ALA A 386 -3.86 -5.25 -6.49
C ALA A 386 -4.39 -6.46 -5.70
N TRP A 387 -5.03 -6.19 -4.58
CA TRP A 387 -5.55 -7.20 -3.67
C TRP A 387 -6.92 -7.70 -4.12
N GLN A 388 -7.83 -6.77 -4.45
CA GLN A 388 -9.21 -7.06 -4.82
C GLN A 388 -9.32 -7.62 -6.25
N GLU A 389 -8.61 -7.04 -7.21
CA GLU A 389 -8.67 -7.36 -8.64
C GLU A 389 -7.28 -7.68 -9.22
N PRO A 390 -6.55 -8.71 -8.70
CA PRO A 390 -5.15 -8.95 -9.04
C PRO A 390 -4.92 -9.21 -10.53
N LYS A 391 -5.90 -9.82 -11.23
CA LYS A 391 -5.83 -10.04 -12.67
C LYS A 391 -5.88 -8.72 -13.44
N LEU A 392 -6.90 -7.90 -13.19
CA LEU A 392 -7.08 -6.61 -13.84
C LEU A 392 -5.89 -5.68 -13.55
N PHE A 393 -5.48 -5.61 -12.28
CA PHE A 393 -4.31 -4.83 -11.88
C PHE A 393 -3.05 -5.24 -12.65
N SER A 394 -2.79 -6.54 -12.78
CA SER A 394 -1.63 -7.04 -13.54
C SER A 394 -1.72 -6.72 -15.02
N GLU A 395 -2.93 -6.75 -15.61
CA GLU A 395 -3.17 -6.35 -17.00
C GLU A 395 -2.88 -4.86 -17.21
N GLU A 396 -3.28 -3.99 -16.27
CA GLU A 396 -3.01 -2.55 -16.27
C GLU A 396 -1.51 -2.24 -16.17
N VAL A 397 -0.79 -2.91 -15.24
CA VAL A 397 0.67 -2.77 -15.09
C VAL A 397 1.39 -3.16 -16.39
N ARG A 398 0.99 -4.26 -17.03
CA ARG A 398 1.55 -4.69 -18.33
C ARG A 398 1.29 -3.67 -19.42
N ALA A 399 0.04 -3.17 -19.52
CA ALA A 399 -0.37 -2.20 -20.52
C ALA A 399 0.37 -0.86 -20.34
N GLY A 400 0.48 -0.38 -19.09
CA GLY A 400 1.14 0.86 -18.75
C GLY A 400 2.63 0.88 -19.12
N PHE A 401 3.32 -0.25 -18.98
CA PHE A 401 4.76 -0.33 -19.26
C PHE A 401 5.11 -0.92 -20.64
N ARG A 402 4.11 -1.22 -21.47
CA ARG A 402 4.36 -1.89 -22.77
C ARG A 402 5.31 -1.12 -23.68
N SER A 403 5.25 0.20 -23.69
CA SER A 403 6.11 1.05 -24.52
C SER A 403 7.56 1.22 -24.01
N LEU A 404 7.87 0.69 -22.81
CA LEU A 404 9.18 0.82 -22.16
C LEU A 404 10.02 -0.46 -22.21
N ARG A 405 9.53 -1.50 -22.85
CA ARG A 405 10.19 -2.81 -22.98
C ARG A 405 11.25 -2.85 -24.07
#